data_bdd1d936d86d53cbd36e556afc17ce9d
#
_entry.id   bdd1d936d86d53cbd36e556afc17ce9d
#
_cell.length_a   1.000
_cell.length_b   1.000
_cell.length_c   1.000
_cell.angle_alpha   90.00
_cell.angle_beta   90.00
_cell.angle_gamma   90.00
#
_symmetry.space_group_name_H-M   'P 1'
#
loop_
_entity.id
_entity.type
_entity.pdbx_description
1 polymer ?
#
loop_
_entity_poly.entity_id
_entity_poly.type
_entity_poly.pdbx_seq_one_letter_code
_entity_poly.pdbx_strand_id
1 'polypeptide(L)'
;MLSNKAIRPAAGATDEKLLEWLGISGTPKKVLSEVTYFTCLKMLSETLAKMPIKFYQQTDKGVERAEPNAAYELLKTRPNSQMTPSVFWGAVENNRNHCGNAYVWIRRQFNRKKYGGEMVIKDLWIMPSADTTIVIDDKGVFGAAGDIYYWYTDKYSGESYVFPSADVMHFKTSLSFDGLSGAPVRDILAATIQGEIGRAHV
;
A
#
# COMPACT_ATOMS: atom_id res chain seq x y z
N MET A 1 -29.06 -24.15 3.45
CA MET A 1 -28.20 -24.03 4.63
C MET A 1 -27.27 -22.84 4.40
N LEU A 2 -27.59 -21.72 5.03
CA LEU A 2 -26.74 -20.51 4.95
C LEU A 2 -25.56 -20.72 5.90
N SER A 3 -24.39 -20.85 5.35
CA SER A 3 -23.13 -20.91 6.10
C SER A 3 -22.97 -19.61 6.87
N ASN A 4 -23.02 -19.70 8.19
CA ASN A 4 -22.73 -18.64 9.13
C ASN A 4 -21.24 -18.32 9.03
N LYS A 5 -20.83 -17.51 8.04
CA LYS A 5 -19.48 -16.92 7.99
C LYS A 5 -19.44 -15.97 9.17
N ALA A 6 -18.79 -16.40 10.24
CA ALA A 6 -18.56 -15.59 11.41
C ALA A 6 -17.98 -14.24 10.96
N ILE A 7 -18.70 -13.17 11.30
CA ILE A 7 -18.21 -11.80 11.16
C ILE A 7 -16.94 -11.75 12.01
N ARG A 8 -15.78 -11.77 11.35
CA ARG A 8 -14.52 -11.56 12.06
C ARG A 8 -14.53 -10.11 12.53
N PRO A 9 -14.35 -9.84 13.82
CA PRO A 9 -14.11 -8.47 14.25
C PRO A 9 -12.91 -7.97 13.46
N ALA A 10 -13.02 -6.80 12.82
CA ALA A 10 -11.86 -6.07 12.38
C ALA A 10 -10.91 -6.08 13.58
N ALA A 11 -9.69 -6.56 13.39
CA ALA A 11 -8.73 -6.68 14.47
C ALA A 11 -8.54 -5.28 15.06
N GLY A 12 -9.35 -4.96 16.05
CA GLY A 12 -9.10 -3.86 16.94
C GLY A 12 -7.75 -4.21 17.55
N ALA A 13 -6.74 -3.43 17.22
CA ALA A 13 -5.46 -3.56 17.86
C ALA A 13 -5.74 -3.37 19.36
N THR A 14 -5.81 -4.47 20.11
CA THR A 14 -5.65 -4.37 21.56
C THR A 14 -4.29 -3.75 21.79
N ASP A 15 -4.16 -2.92 22.81
CA ASP A 15 -2.91 -2.23 23.14
C ASP A 15 -1.70 -3.20 23.11
N GLU A 16 -1.86 -4.45 23.54
CA GLU A 16 -0.85 -5.49 23.47
C GLU A 16 -0.42 -5.85 22.02
N LYS A 17 -1.36 -6.01 21.09
CA LYS A 17 -1.02 -6.28 19.69
C LYS A 17 -0.42 -5.08 18.99
N LEU A 18 -0.81 -3.88 19.39
CA LEU A 18 -0.19 -2.65 18.93
C LEU A 18 1.25 -2.54 19.46
N LEU A 19 1.46 -2.87 20.72
CA LEU A 19 2.77 -2.91 21.37
C LEU A 19 3.66 -4.01 20.77
N GLU A 20 3.12 -5.20 20.53
CA GLU A 20 3.82 -6.29 19.85
C GLU A 20 4.13 -5.92 18.38
N TRP A 21 3.19 -5.30 17.67
CA TRP A 21 3.41 -4.79 16.33
C TRP A 21 4.46 -3.67 16.28
N LEU A 22 4.49 -2.81 17.31
CA LEU A 22 5.52 -1.79 17.51
C LEU A 22 6.85 -2.38 18.02
N GLY A 23 6.89 -3.66 18.37
CA GLY A 23 8.09 -4.32 18.90
C GLY A 23 8.46 -3.83 20.31
N ILE A 24 7.50 -3.31 21.07
CA ILE A 24 7.71 -2.73 22.40
C ILE A 24 7.80 -3.83 23.46
N SER A 25 8.87 -4.59 23.40
CA SER A 25 9.30 -5.45 24.49
C SER A 25 10.69 -5.00 24.90
N GLY A 26 10.82 -4.03 25.79
CA GLY A 26 12.16 -3.58 26.14
C GLY A 26 12.28 -2.34 27.02
N THR A 27 13.49 -1.83 27.11
CA THR A 27 13.89 -0.69 27.94
C THR A 27 13.16 0.62 27.56
N PRO A 28 12.99 1.58 28.48
CA PRO A 28 12.32 2.87 28.22
C PRO A 28 12.87 3.66 27.02
N LYS A 29 14.15 3.55 26.71
CA LYS A 29 14.78 4.21 25.54
C LYS A 29 14.32 3.60 24.21
N LYS A 30 14.18 2.28 24.14
CA LYS A 30 13.65 1.60 22.96
C LYS A 30 12.20 2.03 22.70
N VAL A 31 11.39 2.07 23.75
CA VAL A 31 10.00 2.55 23.69
C VAL A 31 9.94 3.98 23.15
N LEU A 32 10.80 4.89 23.59
CA LEU A 32 10.80 6.29 23.14
C LEU A 32 11.14 6.40 21.64
N SER A 33 12.12 5.64 21.16
CA SER A 33 12.49 5.65 19.73
C SER A 33 11.38 5.08 18.85
N GLU A 34 10.69 4.06 19.31
CA GLU A 34 9.55 3.45 18.61
C GLU A 34 8.35 4.39 18.57
N VAL A 35 8.06 5.10 19.66
CA VAL A 35 7.02 6.14 19.71
C VAL A 35 7.35 7.28 18.75
N THR A 36 8.61 7.73 18.70
CA THR A 36 9.05 8.77 17.77
C THR A 36 8.88 8.32 16.33
N TYR A 37 9.31 7.11 15.99
CA TYR A 37 9.13 6.54 14.65
C TYR A 37 7.66 6.48 14.26
N PHE A 38 6.80 5.96 15.14
CA PHE A 38 5.37 5.90 14.90
C PHE A 38 4.75 7.29 14.69
N THR A 39 5.17 8.27 15.49
CA THR A 39 4.69 9.66 15.36
C THR A 39 5.07 10.25 14.02
N CYS A 40 6.32 10.07 13.57
CA CYS A 40 6.77 10.52 12.26
C CYS A 40 5.97 9.85 11.13
N LEU A 41 5.81 8.53 11.19
CA LEU A 41 5.05 7.76 10.21
C LEU A 41 3.59 8.23 10.12
N LYS A 42 2.97 8.45 11.28
CA LYS A 42 1.61 8.98 11.38
C LYS A 42 1.50 10.38 10.76
N MET A 43 2.42 11.28 11.10
CA MET A 43 2.43 12.65 10.56
C MET A 43 2.56 12.67 9.03
N LEU A 44 3.46 11.86 8.46
CA LEU A 44 3.63 11.74 7.01
C LEU A 44 2.35 11.21 6.34
N SER A 45 1.80 10.14 6.88
CA SER A 45 0.59 9.50 6.34
C SER A 45 -0.64 10.42 6.41
N GLU A 46 -0.84 11.11 7.52
CA GLU A 46 -1.94 12.06 7.69
C GLU A 46 -1.79 13.31 6.82
N THR A 47 -0.55 13.76 6.60
CA THR A 47 -0.27 14.89 5.71
C THR A 47 -0.65 14.58 4.28
N LEU A 48 -0.21 13.44 3.76
CA LEU A 48 -0.59 12.99 2.41
C LEU A 48 -2.11 12.76 2.31
N ALA A 49 -2.71 12.14 3.31
CA ALA A 49 -4.15 11.86 3.35
C ALA A 49 -5.05 13.11 3.27
N LYS A 50 -4.53 14.26 3.68
CA LYS A 50 -5.22 15.56 3.63
C LYS A 50 -5.00 16.33 2.33
N MET A 51 -4.05 15.90 1.48
CA MET A 51 -3.76 16.60 0.23
C MET A 51 -4.86 16.37 -0.81
N PRO A 52 -5.40 17.42 -1.41
CA PRO A 52 -6.41 17.29 -2.45
C PRO A 52 -5.78 16.78 -3.75
N ILE A 53 -6.33 15.69 -4.29
CA ILE A 53 -5.95 15.18 -5.60
C ILE A 53 -6.55 16.09 -6.66
N LYS A 54 -5.74 16.48 -7.64
CA LYS A 54 -6.15 17.27 -8.80
C LYS A 54 -5.74 16.56 -10.08
N PHE A 55 -6.57 16.65 -11.08
CA PHE A 55 -6.35 16.03 -12.38
C PHE A 55 -5.99 17.08 -13.42
N TYR A 56 -4.87 16.87 -14.10
CA TYR A 56 -4.34 17.76 -15.11
C TYR A 56 -4.04 17.00 -16.39
N GLN A 57 -4.13 17.70 -17.52
CA GLN A 57 -3.71 17.21 -18.83
C GLN A 57 -2.67 18.14 -19.44
N GLN A 58 -1.73 17.57 -20.16
CA GLN A 58 -0.78 18.31 -20.97
C GLN A 58 -1.46 18.72 -22.27
N THR A 59 -1.41 20.02 -22.58
CA THR A 59 -1.89 20.59 -23.85
C THR A 59 -0.74 21.32 -24.55
N ASP A 60 -0.92 21.70 -25.81
CA ASP A 60 0.07 22.50 -26.56
C ASP A 60 0.36 23.85 -25.90
N LYS A 61 -0.57 24.35 -25.08
CA LYS A 61 -0.44 25.61 -24.34
C LYS A 61 0.11 25.48 -22.94
N GLY A 62 0.42 24.23 -22.50
CA GLY A 62 0.91 23.91 -21.16
C GLY A 62 0.02 22.94 -20.40
N VAL A 63 0.09 22.99 -19.07
CA VAL A 63 -0.67 22.11 -18.18
C VAL A 63 -1.99 22.77 -17.81
N GLU A 64 -3.10 22.17 -18.18
CA GLU A 64 -4.44 22.64 -17.87
C GLU A 64 -5.18 21.63 -17.00
N ARG A 65 -6.20 22.09 -16.26
CA ARG A 65 -7.03 21.20 -15.45
C ARG A 65 -7.89 20.36 -16.41
N ALA A 66 -7.78 19.03 -16.27
CA ALA A 66 -8.55 18.09 -17.06
C ALA A 66 -9.95 17.88 -16.52
N GLU A 67 -10.87 17.49 -17.40
CA GLU A 67 -12.19 17.03 -17.00
C GLU A 67 -12.11 15.74 -16.18
N PRO A 68 -12.92 15.62 -15.12
CA PRO A 68 -12.93 14.43 -14.28
C PRO A 68 -13.27 13.17 -15.09
N ASN A 69 -12.51 12.11 -14.85
CA ASN A 69 -12.81 10.77 -15.39
C ASN A 69 -13.13 9.79 -14.26
N ALA A 70 -13.60 8.60 -14.60
CA ALA A 70 -14.00 7.58 -13.63
C ALA A 70 -12.85 7.18 -12.68
N ALA A 71 -11.62 7.10 -13.17
CA ALA A 71 -10.46 6.78 -12.34
C ALA A 71 -10.15 7.91 -11.33
N TYR A 72 -10.24 9.17 -11.77
CA TYR A 72 -10.06 10.32 -10.88
C TYR A 72 -11.14 10.37 -9.80
N GLU A 73 -12.39 10.08 -10.14
CA GLU A 73 -13.49 10.05 -9.17
C GLU A 73 -13.28 8.95 -8.12
N LEU A 74 -12.79 7.77 -8.49
CA LEU A 74 -12.43 6.72 -7.53
C LEU A 74 -11.33 7.20 -6.56
N LEU A 75 -10.25 7.77 -7.08
CA LEU A 75 -9.11 8.23 -6.28
C LEU A 75 -9.47 9.37 -5.33
N LYS A 76 -10.39 10.25 -5.75
CA LYS A 76 -10.77 11.45 -5.02
C LYS A 76 -11.95 11.24 -4.08
N THR A 77 -12.95 10.46 -4.49
CA THR A 77 -14.25 10.42 -3.81
C THR A 77 -14.45 9.13 -3.04
N ARG A 78 -14.22 7.98 -3.66
CA ARG A 78 -14.47 6.68 -3.04
C ARG A 78 -13.67 5.56 -3.69
N PRO A 79 -12.46 5.27 -3.23
CA PRO A 79 -11.62 4.21 -3.79
C PRO A 79 -12.28 2.83 -3.76
N ASN A 80 -13.00 2.51 -2.69
CA ASN A 80 -13.78 1.28 -2.52
C ASN A 80 -14.95 1.47 -1.54
N SER A 81 -15.72 0.41 -1.30
CA SER A 81 -16.90 0.47 -0.43
C SER A 81 -16.60 0.65 1.07
N GLN A 82 -15.36 0.42 1.49
CA GLN A 82 -14.97 0.39 2.91
C GLN A 82 -14.11 1.58 3.33
N MET A 83 -13.45 2.27 2.39
CA MET A 83 -12.47 3.30 2.69
C MET A 83 -12.87 4.66 2.13
N THR A 84 -12.69 5.70 2.93
CA THR A 84 -12.66 7.07 2.42
C THR A 84 -11.33 7.35 1.72
N PRO A 85 -11.23 8.36 0.85
CA PRO A 85 -9.96 8.72 0.21
C PRO A 85 -8.84 9.00 1.21
N SER A 86 -9.14 9.69 2.30
CA SER A 86 -8.14 10.00 3.33
C SER A 86 -7.61 8.74 4.01
N VAL A 87 -8.48 7.80 4.36
CA VAL A 87 -8.05 6.51 4.93
C VAL A 87 -7.22 5.71 3.93
N PHE A 88 -7.66 5.68 2.67
CA PHE A 88 -6.97 4.97 1.60
C PHE A 88 -5.55 5.53 1.37
N TRP A 89 -5.43 6.84 1.14
CA TRP A 89 -4.12 7.47 0.89
C TRP A 89 -3.21 7.45 2.11
N GLY A 90 -3.78 7.60 3.32
CA GLY A 90 -3.03 7.44 4.55
C GLY A 90 -2.47 6.03 4.71
N ALA A 91 -3.24 5.00 4.38
CA ALA A 91 -2.78 3.63 4.43
C ALA A 91 -1.74 3.30 3.34
N VAL A 92 -1.89 3.85 2.12
CA VAL A 92 -0.88 3.72 1.05
C VAL A 92 0.43 4.33 1.51
N GLU A 93 0.42 5.56 2.04
CA GLU A 93 1.63 6.25 2.49
C GLU A 93 2.27 5.55 3.70
N ASN A 94 1.45 5.04 4.61
CA ASN A 94 1.94 4.26 5.75
C ASN A 94 2.69 3.01 5.27
N ASN A 95 2.08 2.20 4.40
CA ASN A 95 2.72 1.01 3.85
C ASN A 95 4.00 1.36 3.09
N ARG A 96 3.97 2.43 2.27
CA ARG A 96 5.13 2.88 1.50
C ARG A 96 6.32 3.23 2.39
N ASN A 97 6.10 3.98 3.47
CA ASN A 97 7.19 4.36 4.38
C ASN A 97 7.61 3.18 5.27
N HIS A 98 6.66 2.41 5.81
CA HIS A 98 6.96 1.33 6.75
C HIS A 98 7.62 0.13 6.07
N CYS A 99 7.05 -0.32 4.93
CA CYS A 99 7.51 -1.51 4.21
C CYS A 99 8.38 -1.19 2.98
N GLY A 100 8.62 0.10 2.68
CA GLY A 100 9.32 0.52 1.47
C GLY A 100 8.43 0.53 0.22
N ASN A 101 7.33 -0.19 0.24
CA ASN A 101 6.43 -0.40 -0.88
C ASN A 101 4.98 -0.36 -0.42
N ALA A 102 4.10 0.12 -1.29
CA ALA A 102 2.66 -0.03 -1.12
C ALA A 102 2.05 -0.48 -2.45
N TYR A 103 1.15 -1.43 -2.38
CA TYR A 103 0.51 -2.04 -3.54
C TYR A 103 -0.99 -1.82 -3.48
N VAL A 104 -1.56 -1.44 -4.61
CA VAL A 104 -2.99 -1.22 -4.75
C VAL A 104 -3.49 -2.00 -5.94
N TRP A 105 -4.36 -2.96 -5.70
CA TRP A 105 -5.02 -3.71 -6.74
C TRP A 105 -6.11 -2.88 -7.41
N ILE A 106 -6.04 -2.75 -8.73
CA ILE A 106 -7.05 -2.13 -9.60
C ILE A 106 -8.04 -3.22 -9.99
N ARG A 107 -9.13 -3.33 -9.25
CA ARG A 107 -10.16 -4.31 -9.58
C ARG A 107 -10.99 -3.80 -10.75
N ARG A 108 -11.00 -4.57 -11.82
CA ARG A 108 -11.77 -4.27 -13.03
C ARG A 108 -13.01 -5.11 -13.12
N GLN A 109 -14.00 -4.57 -13.81
CA GLN A 109 -15.25 -5.27 -14.11
C GLN A 109 -15.58 -5.11 -15.58
N PHE A 110 -16.00 -6.19 -16.22
CA PHE A 110 -16.53 -6.13 -17.59
C PHE A 110 -17.94 -5.58 -17.58
N ASN A 111 -18.12 -4.44 -18.22
CA ASN A 111 -19.42 -3.80 -18.38
C ASN A 111 -19.97 -4.12 -19.78
N ARG A 112 -20.98 -5.01 -19.81
CA ARG A 112 -21.59 -5.47 -21.06
C ARG A 112 -22.52 -4.40 -21.63
N LYS A 113 -22.28 -4.01 -22.87
CA LYS A 113 -23.15 -3.12 -23.65
C LYS A 113 -23.89 -3.92 -24.73
N LYS A 114 -24.96 -3.34 -25.31
CA LYS A 114 -25.78 -3.98 -26.35
C LYS A 114 -24.94 -4.49 -27.54
N TYR A 115 -23.89 -3.77 -27.90
CA TYR A 115 -22.94 -4.12 -28.95
C TYR A 115 -21.51 -4.16 -28.38
N GLY A 116 -21.15 -5.28 -27.74
CA GLY A 116 -19.84 -5.45 -27.13
C GLY A 116 -19.82 -5.16 -25.64
N GLY A 117 -18.69 -4.64 -25.14
CA GLY A 117 -18.49 -4.29 -23.73
C GLY A 117 -17.14 -3.65 -23.52
N GLU A 118 -16.92 -3.15 -22.33
CA GLU A 118 -15.66 -2.52 -21.94
C GLU A 118 -15.24 -2.96 -20.55
N MET A 119 -13.92 -3.04 -20.33
CA MET A 119 -13.36 -3.21 -19.00
C MET A 119 -13.30 -1.85 -18.30
N VAL A 120 -14.02 -1.72 -17.20
CA VAL A 120 -14.03 -0.50 -16.38
C VAL A 120 -13.38 -0.78 -15.02
N ILE A 121 -12.71 0.23 -14.46
CA ILE A 121 -12.20 0.14 -13.10
C ILE A 121 -13.41 0.21 -12.16
N LYS A 122 -13.57 -0.81 -11.33
CA LYS A 122 -14.66 -0.91 -10.36
C LYS A 122 -14.29 -0.23 -9.05
N ASP A 123 -13.16 -0.59 -8.49
CA ASP A 123 -12.65 -0.08 -7.22
C ASP A 123 -11.15 -0.40 -7.05
N LEU A 124 -10.59 0.14 -5.99
CA LEU A 124 -9.16 0.06 -5.65
C LEU A 124 -9.00 -0.54 -4.25
N TRP A 125 -8.17 -1.57 -4.12
CA TRP A 125 -7.93 -2.26 -2.87
C TRP A 125 -6.46 -2.28 -2.49
N ILE A 126 -6.17 -1.95 -1.24
CA ILE A 126 -4.79 -2.04 -0.72
C ILE A 126 -4.46 -3.50 -0.50
N MET A 127 -3.34 -3.94 -1.07
CA MET A 127 -2.75 -5.24 -0.82
C MET A 127 -1.72 -5.06 0.31
N PRO A 128 -1.80 -5.84 1.41
CA PRO A 128 -0.83 -5.77 2.48
C PRO A 128 0.58 -5.97 1.96
N SER A 129 1.46 -4.99 2.18
CA SER A 129 2.82 -4.99 1.61
C SER A 129 3.69 -6.12 2.17
N ALA A 130 3.43 -6.54 3.41
CA ALA A 130 4.13 -7.67 4.03
C ALA A 130 3.81 -9.03 3.38
N ASP A 131 2.66 -9.12 2.69
CA ASP A 131 2.14 -10.35 2.10
C ASP A 131 2.17 -10.34 0.57
N THR A 132 2.79 -9.29 0.01
CA THR A 132 2.91 -9.09 -1.43
C THR A 132 4.37 -9.10 -1.84
N THR A 133 4.70 -9.96 -2.80
CA THR A 133 6.05 -10.11 -3.35
C THR A 133 6.05 -9.77 -4.84
N ILE A 134 7.09 -9.08 -5.29
CA ILE A 134 7.31 -8.81 -6.72
C ILE A 134 7.96 -10.05 -7.32
N VAL A 135 7.44 -10.52 -8.43
CA VAL A 135 7.94 -11.68 -9.19
C VAL A 135 8.19 -11.26 -10.62
N ILE A 136 9.35 -11.62 -11.15
CA ILE A 136 9.68 -11.45 -12.57
C ILE A 136 9.50 -12.80 -13.24
N ASP A 137 8.77 -12.83 -14.33
CA ASP A 137 8.55 -14.06 -15.10
C ASP A 137 9.69 -14.29 -16.09
N ASP A 138 10.79 -14.87 -15.63
CA ASP A 138 11.96 -15.13 -16.45
C ASP A 138 11.71 -16.14 -17.60
N LYS A 139 10.68 -16.99 -17.45
CA LYS A 139 10.40 -18.09 -18.38
C LYS A 139 9.16 -17.90 -19.25
N GLY A 140 8.40 -16.83 -19.03
CA GLY A 140 7.14 -16.60 -19.72
C GLY A 140 6.03 -17.60 -19.32
N VAL A 141 5.94 -17.94 -18.04
CA VAL A 141 4.93 -18.85 -17.52
C VAL A 141 3.56 -18.19 -17.42
N PHE A 142 3.53 -16.92 -17.07
CA PHE A 142 2.29 -16.15 -16.90
C PHE A 142 2.02 -15.21 -18.10
N GLY A 143 3.06 -14.84 -18.84
CA GLY A 143 2.98 -13.92 -19.97
C GLY A 143 4.24 -13.90 -20.79
N ALA A 144 4.79 -12.73 -21.10
CA ALA A 144 6.06 -12.61 -21.76
C ALA A 144 7.22 -12.73 -20.77
N ALA A 145 8.35 -13.28 -21.21
CA ALA A 145 9.55 -13.33 -20.39
C ALA A 145 10.02 -11.92 -20.05
N GLY A 146 10.25 -11.66 -18.77
CA GLY A 146 10.61 -10.34 -18.22
C GLY A 146 9.43 -9.55 -17.69
N ASP A 147 8.20 -10.03 -17.83
CA ASP A 147 7.02 -9.37 -17.26
C ASP A 147 7.03 -9.40 -15.73
N ILE A 148 6.54 -8.33 -15.12
CA ILE A 148 6.44 -8.18 -13.67
C ILE A 148 5.05 -8.56 -13.21
N TYR A 149 5.00 -9.42 -12.20
CA TYR A 149 3.80 -9.85 -11.52
C TYR A 149 3.92 -9.58 -10.01
N TYR A 150 2.78 -9.49 -9.35
CA TYR A 150 2.68 -9.33 -7.91
C TYR A 150 2.02 -10.57 -7.32
N TRP A 151 2.77 -11.29 -6.50
CA TRP A 151 2.29 -12.47 -5.79
C TRP A 151 1.78 -12.03 -4.43
N TYR A 152 0.51 -12.21 -4.18
CA TYR A 152 -0.14 -11.90 -2.91
C TYR A 152 -0.65 -13.18 -2.27
N THR A 153 -0.37 -13.38 -0.99
CA THR A 153 -0.90 -14.51 -0.20
C THR A 153 -1.81 -13.98 0.89
N ASP A 154 -3.07 -14.38 0.84
CA ASP A 154 -4.02 -14.02 1.90
C ASP A 154 -3.75 -14.85 3.15
N LYS A 155 -3.35 -14.19 4.24
CA LYS A 155 -3.06 -14.81 5.54
C LYS A 155 -4.27 -15.54 6.15
N TYR A 156 -5.48 -15.16 5.79
CA TYR A 156 -6.67 -15.72 6.40
C TYR A 156 -7.18 -16.96 5.67
N SER A 157 -7.16 -16.94 4.35
CA SER A 157 -7.56 -18.08 3.53
C SER A 157 -6.40 -19.02 3.20
N GLY A 158 -5.16 -18.53 3.24
CA GLY A 158 -3.98 -19.22 2.75
C GLY A 158 -3.90 -19.30 1.22
N GLU A 159 -4.84 -18.66 0.52
CA GLU A 159 -4.86 -18.63 -0.94
C GLU A 159 -3.84 -17.62 -1.48
N SER A 160 -3.21 -17.99 -2.60
CA SER A 160 -2.26 -17.12 -3.29
C SER A 160 -2.84 -16.67 -4.62
N TYR A 161 -2.62 -15.39 -4.92
CA TYR A 161 -3.09 -14.73 -6.14
C TYR A 161 -1.91 -14.10 -6.86
N VAL A 162 -1.93 -14.14 -8.19
CA VAL A 162 -0.94 -13.52 -9.05
C VAL A 162 -1.61 -12.41 -9.86
N PHE A 163 -1.10 -11.21 -9.74
CA PHE A 163 -1.62 -10.03 -10.43
C PHE A 163 -0.61 -9.51 -11.44
N PRO A 164 -1.00 -9.26 -12.70
CA PRO A 164 -0.13 -8.60 -13.67
C PRO A 164 0.13 -7.14 -13.25
N SER A 165 1.26 -6.60 -13.67
CA SER A 165 1.64 -5.21 -13.37
C SER A 165 0.61 -4.16 -13.83
N ALA A 166 -0.15 -4.46 -14.89
CA ALA A 166 -1.24 -3.60 -15.37
C ALA A 166 -2.42 -3.45 -14.40
N ASP A 167 -2.56 -4.37 -13.44
CA ASP A 167 -3.65 -4.37 -12.47
C ASP A 167 -3.21 -3.97 -11.06
N VAL A 168 -1.96 -3.51 -10.89
CA VAL A 168 -1.43 -3.07 -9.61
C VAL A 168 -0.76 -1.70 -9.73
N MET A 169 -1.19 -0.74 -8.91
CA MET A 169 -0.41 0.47 -8.69
C MET A 169 0.62 0.18 -7.60
N HIS A 170 1.89 0.31 -7.95
CA HIS A 170 3.00 0.12 -7.04
C HIS A 170 3.62 1.47 -6.66
N PHE A 171 3.52 1.83 -5.38
CA PHE A 171 4.13 3.02 -4.80
C PHE A 171 5.35 2.59 -3.98
N LYS A 172 6.54 3.04 -4.36
CA LYS A 172 7.78 2.70 -3.67
C LYS A 172 8.45 3.94 -3.08
N THR A 173 9.30 3.75 -2.08
CA THR A 173 10.15 4.82 -1.54
C THR A 173 11.15 5.28 -2.59
N SER A 174 11.71 6.48 -2.41
CA SER A 174 12.71 7.03 -3.33
C SER A 174 14.02 6.25 -3.33
N LEU A 175 14.34 5.55 -2.25
CA LEU A 175 15.52 4.69 -2.16
C LEU A 175 15.14 3.28 -2.63
N SER A 176 15.77 2.85 -3.73
CA SER A 176 15.64 1.52 -4.30
C SER A 176 17.02 1.05 -4.74
N PHE A 177 17.39 -0.18 -4.42
CA PHE A 177 18.68 -0.76 -4.80
C PHE A 177 18.59 -1.55 -6.11
N ASP A 178 17.43 -2.08 -6.43
CA ASP A 178 17.17 -2.91 -7.61
C ASP A 178 16.32 -2.20 -8.68
N GLY A 179 15.82 -0.99 -8.36
CA GLY A 179 14.87 -0.26 -9.20
C GLY A 179 13.46 -0.83 -9.20
N LEU A 180 13.24 -2.00 -8.63
CA LEU A 180 11.95 -2.70 -8.58
C LEU A 180 11.24 -2.48 -7.26
N SER A 181 11.93 -2.68 -6.14
CA SER A 181 11.39 -2.51 -4.80
C SER A 181 11.99 -1.28 -4.09
N GLY A 182 11.20 -0.62 -3.25
CA GLY A 182 11.67 0.46 -2.38
C GLY A 182 12.21 -0.11 -1.07
N ALA A 183 13.26 0.51 -0.53
CA ALA A 183 13.82 0.14 0.76
C ALA A 183 12.92 0.64 1.91
N PRO A 184 12.62 -0.18 2.92
CA PRO A 184 11.89 0.23 4.11
C PRO A 184 12.65 1.28 4.90
N VAL A 185 12.01 2.39 5.22
CA VAL A 185 12.64 3.46 6.04
C VAL A 185 13.02 2.94 7.42
N ARG A 186 12.23 2.03 7.97
CA ARG A 186 12.52 1.38 9.24
C ARG A 186 13.87 0.69 9.25
N ASP A 187 14.21 -0.05 8.20
CA ASP A 187 15.45 -0.83 8.13
C ASP A 187 16.67 0.09 7.98
N ILE A 188 16.52 1.20 7.26
CA ILE A 188 17.55 2.23 7.12
C ILE A 188 17.83 2.90 8.47
N LEU A 189 16.78 3.20 9.23
CA LEU A 189 16.90 3.85 10.53
C LEU A 189 17.27 2.90 11.67
N ALA A 190 17.06 1.59 11.51
CA ALA A 190 17.31 0.60 12.55
C ALA A 190 18.74 0.66 13.10
N ALA A 191 19.73 0.81 12.23
CA ALA A 191 21.14 0.95 12.61
C ALA A 191 21.40 2.23 13.43
N THR A 192 20.76 3.33 13.07
CA THR A 192 20.87 4.62 13.79
C THR A 192 20.20 4.52 15.16
N ILE A 193 18.99 3.96 15.23
CA ILE A 193 18.26 3.77 16.47
C ILE A 193 19.05 2.85 17.44
N GLN A 194 19.64 1.77 16.93
CA GLN A 194 20.47 0.87 17.73
C GLN A 194 21.80 1.54 18.17
N GLY A 195 22.41 2.33 17.29
CA GLY A 195 23.65 3.05 17.58
C GLY A 195 23.50 4.11 18.66
N GLU A 196 22.37 4.82 18.72
CA GLU A 196 22.08 5.79 19.79
C GLU A 196 21.86 5.11 21.15
N ILE A 197 21.27 3.91 21.16
CA ILE A 197 21.13 3.13 22.39
C ILE A 197 22.50 2.70 22.92
N GLY A 198 23.43 2.33 22.05
CA GLY A 198 24.80 1.92 22.44
C GLY A 198 25.67 3.06 23.01
N ARG A 199 25.55 4.26 22.47
CA ARG A 199 26.34 5.45 22.92
C ARG A 199 25.92 5.99 24.29
N ALA A 200 24.75 5.64 24.78
CA ALA A 200 24.27 6.10 26.07
C ALA A 200 24.70 5.20 27.24
N HIS A 201 25.55 4.22 26.98
CA HIS A 201 26.10 3.29 27.97
C HIS A 201 27.60 3.47 28.23
N VAL A 202 28.21 4.55 27.71
CA VAL A 202 29.61 4.91 27.99
C VAL A 202 29.66 6.12 28.91
#